data_3f6b7d69bc906c87f3ac4dcd8da9a41b
#
_entry.id   3f6b7d69bc906c87f3ac4dcd8da9a41b
#
_cell.length_a   1.000
_cell.length_b   1.000
_cell.length_c   1.000
_cell.angle_alpha   90.00
_cell.angle_beta   90.00
_cell.angle_gamma   90.00
#
_symmetry.space_group_name_H-M   'P 1'
#
loop_
_entity.id
_entity.type
_entity.pdbx_description
1 polymer ?
#
loop_
_entity_poly.entity_id
_entity_poly.type
_entity_poly.pdbx_seq_one_letter_code
_entity_poly.pdbx_strand_id
1 'polypeptide(L)'
;MNRDYKRVLLGTVAATLVCLPALAGADSHALKATAEIKGCTDPNITGTAKIVEKTSAEGIKEVTVRMKVEGLSDGKHAVHIHEVGACEPCGAAQGHHDPGPFGQSRPDSATDDVPAADINHPYHMGDLINIEVKNGKGEMEHTTNRVTLSPGRLSILDEDGSAFIIHTNPDTYCDEEADLKKGCAGGARDACGIIRAAAK
;
A
#
# COMPACT_ATOMS: atom_id res chain seq x y z
N MET A 1 -24.67 -32.92 82.98
CA MET A 1 -23.67 -32.12 82.29
C MET A 1 -23.93 -32.17 80.79
N ASN A 2 -24.71 -31.18 80.27
CA ASN A 2 -25.10 -31.05 78.84
C ASN A 2 -24.04 -30.22 78.14
N ARG A 3 -23.48 -30.74 77.05
CA ARG A 3 -22.61 -30.01 76.15
C ARG A 3 -23.41 -29.77 74.85
N ASP A 4 -23.81 -28.52 74.64
CA ASP A 4 -24.45 -28.03 73.42
C ASP A 4 -23.34 -27.83 72.36
N TYR A 5 -23.44 -28.59 71.23
CA TYR A 5 -22.60 -28.39 70.06
C TYR A 5 -23.38 -27.42 69.11
N LYS A 6 -22.90 -26.19 69.05
CA LYS A 6 -23.35 -25.24 68.01
C LYS A 6 -22.76 -25.66 66.66
N ARG A 7 -23.64 -26.03 65.74
CA ARG A 7 -23.25 -26.27 64.33
C ARG A 7 -23.03 -24.92 63.63
N VAL A 8 -21.82 -24.69 63.16
CA VAL A 8 -21.49 -23.57 62.31
C VAL A 8 -21.76 -24.03 60.87
N LEU A 9 -22.75 -23.38 60.22
CA LEU A 9 -23.00 -23.56 58.78
C LEU A 9 -22.01 -22.66 58.01
N LEU A 10 -21.05 -23.31 57.36
CA LEU A 10 -20.21 -22.63 56.34
C LEU A 10 -21.06 -22.47 55.05
N GLY A 11 -21.43 -21.25 54.77
CA GLY A 11 -22.01 -20.91 53.49
C GLY A 11 -20.93 -20.79 52.40
N THR A 12 -20.95 -21.67 51.42
CA THR A 12 -20.13 -21.59 50.22
C THR A 12 -20.68 -20.53 49.30
N VAL A 13 -19.98 -19.41 49.16
CA VAL A 13 -20.29 -18.38 48.11
C VAL A 13 -19.68 -18.88 46.82
N ALA A 14 -20.52 -19.30 45.89
CA ALA A 14 -20.10 -19.60 44.52
C ALA A 14 -19.94 -18.29 43.75
N ALA A 15 -18.71 -17.90 43.47
CA ALA A 15 -18.43 -16.79 42.58
C ALA A 15 -18.62 -17.23 41.14
N THR A 16 -19.70 -16.81 40.50
CA THR A 16 -19.93 -16.96 39.07
C THR A 16 -19.06 -15.98 38.31
N LEU A 17 -18.01 -16.48 37.64
CA LEU A 17 -17.18 -15.71 36.72
C LEU A 17 -17.98 -15.43 35.45
N VAL A 18 -18.54 -14.23 35.32
CA VAL A 18 -19.20 -13.78 34.08
C VAL A 18 -18.09 -13.45 33.07
N CYS A 19 -17.86 -14.36 32.15
CA CYS A 19 -17.00 -14.13 30.99
C CYS A 19 -17.78 -13.26 29.99
N LEU A 20 -17.51 -11.93 29.99
CA LEU A 20 -18.03 -11.03 28.97
C LEU A 20 -17.32 -11.35 27.64
N PRO A 21 -18.05 -11.61 26.56
CA PRO A 21 -17.44 -11.71 25.24
C PRO A 21 -16.79 -10.36 24.91
N ALA A 22 -15.49 -10.38 24.62
CA ALA A 22 -14.82 -9.24 24.01
C ALA A 22 -15.52 -8.98 22.66
N LEU A 23 -16.28 -7.93 22.58
CA LEU A 23 -16.76 -7.39 21.31
C LEU A 23 -15.50 -7.01 20.52
N ALA A 24 -15.13 -7.87 19.59
CA ALA A 24 -14.20 -7.50 18.53
C ALA A 24 -14.85 -6.31 17.80
N GLY A 25 -14.44 -5.10 18.15
CA GLY A 25 -14.87 -3.89 17.49
C GLY A 25 -14.52 -4.05 16.01
N ALA A 26 -15.53 -4.17 15.15
CA ALA A 26 -15.33 -4.02 13.73
C ALA A 26 -14.70 -2.63 13.53
N ASP A 27 -13.56 -2.56 12.85
CA ASP A 27 -12.88 -1.32 12.48
C ASP A 27 -13.83 -0.45 11.62
N SER A 28 -14.77 0.23 12.25
CA SER A 28 -15.79 1.06 11.59
C SER A 28 -15.20 2.34 10.96
N HIS A 29 -13.90 2.56 11.12
CA HIS A 29 -13.20 3.76 10.65
C HIS A 29 -12.13 3.50 9.58
N ALA A 30 -11.98 2.27 9.09
CA ALA A 30 -11.02 1.98 8.03
C ALA A 30 -11.45 2.65 6.72
N LEU A 31 -10.64 3.57 6.21
CA LEU A 31 -10.83 4.12 4.86
C LEU A 31 -10.41 3.06 3.83
N LYS A 32 -11.12 3.04 2.70
CA LYS A 32 -10.86 2.05 1.64
C LYS A 32 -10.81 2.74 0.30
N ALA A 33 -9.93 2.23 -0.56
CA ALA A 33 -9.85 2.60 -1.96
C ALA A 33 -9.65 1.34 -2.81
N THR A 34 -9.88 1.47 -4.11
CA THR A 34 -9.69 0.41 -5.09
C THR A 34 -9.07 0.96 -6.35
N ALA A 35 -8.43 0.09 -7.15
CA ALA A 35 -8.04 0.40 -8.50
C ALA A 35 -8.31 -0.80 -9.40
N GLU A 36 -8.84 -0.55 -10.60
CA GLU A 36 -8.84 -1.51 -11.71
C GLU A 36 -7.54 -1.31 -12.51
N ILE A 37 -6.77 -2.37 -12.65
CA ILE A 37 -5.50 -2.36 -13.39
C ILE A 37 -5.77 -2.81 -14.82
N LYS A 38 -5.25 -2.06 -15.78
CA LYS A 38 -5.33 -2.36 -17.21
C LYS A 38 -3.97 -2.18 -17.86
N GLY A 39 -3.69 -2.98 -18.87
CA GLY A 39 -2.47 -2.84 -19.64
C GLY A 39 -2.41 -1.50 -20.38
N CYS A 40 -1.22 -0.92 -20.43
CA CYS A 40 -0.98 0.34 -21.14
C CYS A 40 -1.09 0.18 -22.65
N THR A 41 -0.64 -0.95 -23.17
CA THR A 41 -0.65 -1.29 -24.61
C THR A 41 -1.20 -2.69 -24.88
N ASP A 42 -1.06 -3.61 -23.91
CA ASP A 42 -1.58 -4.97 -24.03
C ASP A 42 -2.91 -5.11 -23.25
N PRO A 43 -4.04 -5.25 -23.96
CA PRO A 43 -5.36 -5.36 -23.34
C PRO A 43 -5.56 -6.65 -22.54
N ASN A 44 -4.67 -7.64 -22.67
CA ASN A 44 -4.73 -8.88 -21.90
C ASN A 44 -4.22 -8.70 -20.46
N ILE A 45 -3.50 -7.63 -20.17
CA ILE A 45 -3.07 -7.33 -18.81
C ILE A 45 -4.26 -6.73 -18.05
N THR A 46 -4.65 -7.40 -16.98
CA THR A 46 -5.76 -6.97 -16.12
C THR A 46 -5.42 -7.21 -14.65
N GLY A 47 -6.10 -6.49 -13.77
CA GLY A 47 -5.91 -6.70 -12.34
C GLY A 47 -6.79 -5.83 -11.46
N THR A 48 -6.63 -5.99 -10.17
CA THR A 48 -7.31 -5.16 -9.17
C THR A 48 -6.38 -4.88 -8.00
N ALA A 49 -6.51 -3.70 -7.42
CA ALA A 49 -5.92 -3.39 -6.13
C ALA A 49 -7.00 -3.00 -5.12
N LYS A 50 -6.83 -3.45 -3.87
CA LYS A 50 -7.61 -3.03 -2.71
C LYS A 50 -6.68 -2.36 -1.74
N ILE A 51 -7.06 -1.17 -1.30
CA ILE A 51 -6.27 -0.34 -0.40
C ILE A 51 -7.09 -0.09 0.87
N VAL A 52 -6.48 -0.25 2.02
CA VAL A 52 -7.12 -0.04 3.32
C VAL A 52 -6.20 0.78 4.20
N GLU A 53 -6.69 1.91 4.69
CA GLU A 53 -6.03 2.68 5.75
C GLU A 53 -6.60 2.31 7.10
N LYS A 54 -5.74 2.05 8.05
CA LYS A 54 -6.05 1.89 9.47
C LYS A 54 -5.20 2.83 10.31
N THR A 55 -5.69 3.18 11.50
CA THR A 55 -4.89 3.93 12.46
C THR A 55 -4.46 2.97 13.56
N SER A 56 -3.15 2.89 13.85
CA SER A 56 -2.61 2.10 14.95
C SER A 56 -3.05 2.66 16.31
N ALA A 57 -2.82 1.91 17.38
CA ALA A 57 -3.09 2.36 18.74
C ALA A 57 -2.30 3.63 19.13
N GLU A 58 -1.14 3.83 18.52
CA GLU A 58 -0.28 5.01 18.70
C GLU A 58 -0.70 6.20 17.84
N GLY A 59 -1.72 6.05 16.98
CA GLY A 59 -2.23 7.08 16.09
C GLY A 59 -1.51 7.16 14.74
N ILE A 60 -0.65 6.19 14.41
CA ILE A 60 0.03 6.11 13.13
C ILE A 60 -0.94 5.54 12.08
N LYS A 61 -1.02 6.19 10.93
CA LYS A 61 -1.80 5.69 9.79
C LYS A 61 -0.96 4.69 9.01
N GLU A 62 -1.54 3.55 8.73
CA GLU A 62 -0.94 2.46 7.95
C GLU A 62 -1.86 2.13 6.78
N VAL A 63 -1.30 2.14 5.59
CA VAL A 63 -2.00 1.80 4.35
C VAL A 63 -1.52 0.44 3.86
N THR A 64 -2.43 -0.52 3.78
CA THR A 64 -2.17 -1.84 3.20
C THR A 64 -2.72 -1.90 1.78
N VAL A 65 -1.85 -2.20 0.82
CA VAL A 65 -2.18 -2.45 -0.59
C VAL A 65 -2.17 -3.95 -0.84
N ARG A 66 -3.27 -4.50 -1.36
CA ARG A 66 -3.36 -5.87 -1.89
C ARG A 66 -3.68 -5.79 -3.36
N MET A 67 -2.77 -6.30 -4.19
CA MET A 67 -2.89 -6.26 -5.63
C MET A 67 -2.85 -7.67 -6.21
N LYS A 68 -3.67 -7.91 -7.24
CA LYS A 68 -3.69 -9.11 -8.07
C LYS A 68 -3.66 -8.70 -9.52
N VAL A 69 -2.82 -9.34 -10.31
CA VAL A 69 -2.68 -9.06 -11.74
C VAL A 69 -2.57 -10.34 -12.55
N GLU A 70 -3.01 -10.27 -13.79
CA GLU A 70 -2.89 -11.34 -14.79
C GLU A 70 -2.42 -10.76 -16.12
N GLY A 71 -1.74 -11.57 -16.92
CA GLY A 71 -1.29 -11.22 -18.27
C GLY A 71 0.09 -10.58 -18.36
N LEU A 72 0.76 -10.29 -17.25
CA LEU A 72 2.15 -9.85 -17.25
C LEU A 72 3.11 -11.02 -17.55
N SER A 73 4.32 -10.70 -18.02
CA SER A 73 5.39 -11.68 -18.16
C SER A 73 5.80 -12.30 -16.83
N ASP A 74 6.34 -13.49 -16.84
CA ASP A 74 6.88 -14.11 -15.64
C ASP A 74 8.14 -13.36 -15.17
N GLY A 75 8.24 -13.13 -13.86
CA GLY A 75 9.34 -12.41 -13.23
C GLY A 75 8.86 -11.41 -12.18
N LYS A 76 9.75 -10.52 -11.79
CA LYS A 76 9.44 -9.42 -10.89
C LYS A 76 9.18 -8.15 -11.71
N HIS A 77 8.16 -7.40 -11.28
CA HIS A 77 7.79 -6.12 -11.86
C HIS A 77 7.73 -5.06 -10.76
N ALA A 78 8.31 -3.89 -11.02
CA ALA A 78 8.20 -2.77 -10.11
C ALA A 78 6.75 -2.28 -10.01
N VAL A 79 6.33 -1.89 -8.83
CA VAL A 79 5.01 -1.29 -8.57
C VAL A 79 5.19 0.00 -7.80
N HIS A 80 4.68 1.09 -8.37
CA HIS A 80 4.73 2.39 -7.73
C HIS A 80 3.36 3.07 -7.74
N ILE A 81 3.13 3.95 -6.77
CA ILE A 81 2.05 4.93 -6.82
C ILE A 81 2.60 6.16 -7.51
N HIS A 82 1.94 6.60 -8.57
CA HIS A 82 2.26 7.80 -9.35
C HIS A 82 1.38 8.98 -8.95
N GLU A 83 1.88 10.19 -9.17
CA GLU A 83 1.34 11.43 -8.61
C GLU A 83 0.00 11.89 -9.20
N VAL A 84 -0.39 11.37 -10.39
CA VAL A 84 -1.64 11.81 -11.04
C VAL A 84 -2.57 10.62 -11.31
N GLY A 85 -3.85 10.78 -10.98
CA GLY A 85 -4.91 9.79 -11.20
C GLY A 85 -5.34 9.67 -12.67
N ALA A 86 -4.39 9.43 -13.58
CA ALA A 86 -4.62 9.33 -15.02
C ALA A 86 -3.84 8.14 -15.61
N CYS A 87 -4.46 7.44 -16.57
CA CYS A 87 -3.89 6.24 -17.22
C CYS A 87 -3.90 6.30 -18.75
N GLU A 88 -4.41 7.35 -19.37
CA GLU A 88 -4.55 7.43 -20.83
C GLU A 88 -3.88 8.68 -21.38
N PRO A 89 -2.69 8.56 -21.96
CA PRO A 89 -1.81 7.37 -21.94
C PRO A 89 -1.24 7.10 -20.54
N CYS A 90 -0.67 5.93 -20.28
CA CYS A 90 -0.08 5.61 -18.96
C CYS A 90 0.99 6.61 -18.49
N GLY A 91 1.63 7.32 -19.42
CA GLY A 91 2.52 8.44 -19.13
C GLY A 91 1.83 9.62 -18.42
N ALA A 92 0.50 9.75 -18.55
CA ALA A 92 -0.26 10.83 -17.90
C ALA A 92 -0.28 10.71 -16.36
N ALA A 93 0.06 9.54 -15.80
CA ALA A 93 0.26 9.35 -14.35
C ALA A 93 1.48 10.09 -13.80
N GLN A 94 2.34 10.61 -14.66
CA GLN A 94 3.56 11.39 -14.37
C GLN A 94 4.61 10.63 -13.55
N GLY A 95 5.29 11.28 -12.59
CA GLY A 95 6.32 10.72 -11.74
C GLY A 95 5.77 9.91 -10.56
N HIS A 96 6.66 9.41 -9.72
CA HIS A 96 6.24 8.75 -8.49
C HIS A 96 5.61 9.75 -7.53
N HIS A 97 4.58 9.35 -6.80
CA HIS A 97 3.94 10.18 -5.79
C HIS A 97 4.94 10.56 -4.69
N ASP A 98 5.31 11.84 -4.65
CA ASP A 98 6.32 12.36 -3.73
C ASP A 98 6.01 13.81 -3.31
N PRO A 99 5.00 14.02 -2.45
CA PRO A 99 4.50 15.35 -2.10
C PRO A 99 5.47 16.19 -1.27
N GLY A 100 6.67 15.69 -1.00
CA GLY A 100 7.68 16.40 -0.20
C GLY A 100 7.17 16.94 1.15
N PRO A 101 8.01 17.62 1.92
CA PRO A 101 9.41 17.98 1.68
C PRO A 101 10.38 16.81 1.81
N PHE A 102 9.87 15.66 2.22
CA PHE A 102 10.64 14.44 2.35
C PHE A 102 10.58 13.71 1.03
N GLY A 103 11.68 13.56 0.37
CA GLY A 103 11.74 12.84 -0.85
C GLY A 103 11.39 13.62 -2.11
N GLN A 104 11.21 14.92 -2.07
CA GLN A 104 11.03 15.66 -3.31
C GLN A 104 12.18 15.37 -4.26
N SER A 105 11.82 14.82 -5.41
CA SER A 105 12.69 14.77 -6.57
C SER A 105 13.28 16.15 -6.78
N ARG A 106 14.56 16.27 -6.95
CA ARG A 106 15.15 17.56 -7.29
C ARG A 106 14.53 18.02 -8.59
N PRO A 107 14.01 19.25 -8.70
CA PRO A 107 13.33 19.75 -9.90
C PRO A 107 14.16 19.66 -11.18
N ASP A 108 15.44 19.56 -11.04
CA ASP A 108 16.42 19.49 -12.10
C ASP A 108 17.61 18.72 -11.55
N SER A 109 17.56 17.45 -11.67
CA SER A 109 18.76 16.67 -11.47
C SER A 109 19.78 17.10 -12.47
N ALA A 110 20.57 17.95 -12.02
CA ALA A 110 21.67 18.48 -12.79
C ALA A 110 22.78 17.45 -13.06
N THR A 111 22.51 16.17 -12.91
CA THR A 111 23.43 15.12 -13.36
C THR A 111 22.73 14.39 -14.48
N ASP A 112 23.21 14.64 -15.69
CA ASP A 112 22.74 14.05 -16.95
C ASP A 112 22.79 12.49 -16.97
N ASP A 113 23.28 11.89 -15.89
CA ASP A 113 23.55 10.44 -15.81
C ASP A 113 22.46 9.64 -15.10
N VAL A 114 21.51 10.29 -14.40
CA VAL A 114 20.42 9.61 -13.69
C VAL A 114 19.08 10.02 -14.29
N PRO A 115 18.24 9.08 -14.75
CA PRO A 115 16.90 9.39 -15.21
C PRO A 115 16.14 10.18 -14.14
N ALA A 116 15.42 11.23 -14.55
CA ALA A 116 14.69 12.11 -13.63
C ALA A 116 13.72 11.35 -12.72
N ALA A 117 13.14 10.25 -13.23
CA ALA A 117 12.24 9.37 -12.48
C ALA A 117 12.93 8.60 -11.32
N ASP A 118 14.25 8.47 -11.37
CA ASP A 118 15.00 7.67 -10.39
C ASP A 118 15.68 8.53 -9.33
N ILE A 119 15.57 9.87 -9.45
CA ILE A 119 16.12 10.76 -8.44
C ILE A 119 15.32 10.56 -7.17
N ASN A 120 16.06 10.37 -6.07
CA ASN A 120 15.50 10.07 -4.77
C ASN A 120 14.84 8.69 -4.65
N HIS A 121 14.81 7.90 -5.70
CA HIS A 121 14.41 6.51 -5.64
C HIS A 121 15.45 5.69 -4.81
N PRO A 122 15.06 4.76 -3.92
CA PRO A 122 13.70 4.23 -3.67
C PRO A 122 12.99 4.91 -2.48
N TYR A 123 13.18 6.19 -2.28
CA TYR A 123 12.68 6.91 -1.10
C TYR A 123 11.45 7.78 -1.38
N HIS A 124 10.89 7.79 -2.60
CA HIS A 124 9.62 8.45 -2.87
C HIS A 124 8.50 7.86 -2.01
N MET A 125 7.51 8.64 -1.67
CA MET A 125 6.38 8.19 -0.85
C MET A 125 5.59 7.08 -1.54
N GLY A 126 5.54 7.09 -2.87
CA GLY A 126 4.84 6.10 -3.70
C GLY A 126 5.62 4.83 -4.02
N ASP A 127 6.88 4.71 -3.61
CA ASP A 127 7.69 3.51 -3.92
C ASP A 127 7.20 2.31 -3.08
N LEU A 128 6.82 1.22 -3.77
CA LEU A 128 6.34 -0.01 -3.17
C LEU A 128 7.33 -1.16 -3.44
N ILE A 129 6.93 -2.37 -3.10
CA ILE A 129 7.70 -3.58 -3.40
C ILE A 129 7.39 -4.10 -4.80
N ASN A 130 8.30 -4.91 -5.35
CA ASN A 130 8.04 -5.64 -6.58
C ASN A 130 6.88 -6.65 -6.41
N ILE A 131 6.07 -6.79 -7.47
CA ILE A 131 5.16 -7.93 -7.60
C ILE A 131 5.86 -9.07 -8.34
N GLU A 132 5.77 -10.29 -7.82
CA GLU A 132 6.30 -11.48 -8.50
C GLU A 132 5.19 -12.17 -9.29
N VAL A 133 5.43 -12.39 -10.59
CA VAL A 133 4.49 -13.00 -11.53
C VAL A 133 5.01 -14.40 -11.90
N LYS A 134 4.12 -15.40 -11.83
CA LYS A 134 4.35 -16.77 -12.22
C LYS A 134 3.18 -17.30 -13.04
N ASN A 135 3.44 -17.87 -14.20
CA ASN A 135 2.42 -18.33 -15.15
C ASN A 135 1.42 -17.21 -15.48
N GLY A 136 1.91 -15.99 -15.67
CA GLY A 136 1.14 -14.81 -16.00
C GLY A 136 0.27 -14.26 -14.87
N LYS A 137 0.44 -14.70 -13.63
CA LYS A 137 -0.34 -14.25 -12.46
C LYS A 137 0.56 -13.77 -11.34
N GLY A 138 0.23 -12.62 -10.76
CA GLY A 138 0.95 -12.03 -9.65
C GLY A 138 0.03 -11.56 -8.53
N GLU A 139 0.50 -11.70 -7.30
CA GLU A 139 -0.16 -11.15 -6.11
C GLU A 139 0.87 -10.47 -5.22
N MET A 140 0.51 -9.33 -4.65
CA MET A 140 1.32 -8.66 -3.62
C MET A 140 0.46 -8.14 -2.49
N GLU A 141 1.05 -8.09 -1.31
CA GLU A 141 0.55 -7.35 -0.16
C GLU A 141 1.70 -6.52 0.42
N HIS A 142 1.46 -5.23 0.58
CA HIS A 142 2.45 -4.30 1.15
C HIS A 142 1.75 -3.34 2.09
N THR A 143 2.36 -3.10 3.26
CA THR A 143 1.89 -2.10 4.22
C THR A 143 2.94 -1.00 4.35
N THR A 144 2.49 0.25 4.22
CA THR A 144 3.32 1.44 4.31
C THR A 144 2.64 2.50 5.18
N ASN A 145 3.43 3.36 5.80
CA ASN A 145 2.99 4.58 6.48
C ASN A 145 3.44 5.85 5.74
N ARG A 146 3.94 5.71 4.52
CA ARG A 146 4.46 6.81 3.70
C ARG A 146 3.36 7.56 2.95
N VAL A 147 2.19 6.94 2.77
CA VAL A 147 1.01 7.53 2.13
C VAL A 147 -0.22 7.37 3.01
N THR A 148 -1.30 8.11 2.69
CA THR A 148 -2.59 7.99 3.39
C THR A 148 -3.76 7.99 2.38
N LEU A 149 -4.90 7.42 2.79
CA LEU A 149 -6.20 7.63 2.11
C LEU A 149 -6.96 8.82 2.71
N SER A 150 -6.72 9.10 3.98
CA SER A 150 -7.30 10.25 4.67
C SER A 150 -6.70 11.56 4.14
N PRO A 151 -7.49 12.66 4.14
CA PRO A 151 -7.01 13.95 3.68
C PRO A 151 -5.75 14.39 4.41
N GLY A 152 -4.85 15.01 3.67
CA GLY A 152 -3.58 15.54 4.18
C GLY A 152 -2.50 15.49 3.12
N ARG A 153 -1.30 15.90 3.51
CA ARG A 153 -0.16 16.05 2.59
C ARG A 153 0.29 14.74 1.94
N LEU A 154 0.09 13.61 2.61
CA LEU A 154 0.48 12.28 2.13
C LEU A 154 -0.67 11.53 1.46
N SER A 155 -1.78 12.22 1.18
CA SER A 155 -2.97 11.58 0.61
C SER A 155 -2.75 11.21 -0.85
N ILE A 156 -3.04 9.95 -1.17
CA ILE A 156 -3.12 9.46 -2.55
C ILE A 156 -4.54 9.61 -3.14
N LEU A 157 -5.41 10.32 -2.43
CA LEU A 157 -6.75 10.72 -2.85
C LEU A 157 -6.90 12.25 -2.78
N ASP A 158 -5.86 12.97 -3.14
CA ASP A 158 -5.83 14.43 -3.25
C ASP A 158 -6.58 14.95 -4.49
N GLU A 159 -6.35 16.19 -4.88
CA GLU A 159 -7.17 16.87 -5.91
C GLU A 159 -7.02 16.24 -7.30
N ASP A 160 -5.82 15.87 -7.71
CA ASP A 160 -5.52 15.24 -9.01
C ASP A 160 -5.44 13.70 -8.93
N GLY A 161 -5.56 13.16 -7.71
CA GLY A 161 -5.57 11.74 -7.42
C GLY A 161 -4.23 11.08 -7.69
N SER A 162 -4.22 9.74 -7.65
CA SER A 162 -3.01 8.95 -7.90
C SER A 162 -3.35 7.70 -8.70
N ALA A 163 -2.33 7.08 -9.30
CA ALA A 163 -2.48 5.83 -10.02
C ALA A 163 -1.37 4.85 -9.66
N PHE A 164 -1.67 3.56 -9.66
CA PHE A 164 -0.65 2.53 -9.71
C PHE A 164 -0.07 2.43 -11.10
N ILE A 165 1.25 2.31 -11.18
CA ILE A 165 1.95 1.85 -12.38
C ILE A 165 2.67 0.56 -12.05
N ILE A 166 2.56 -0.42 -12.97
CA ILE A 166 3.34 -1.65 -12.96
C ILE A 166 4.30 -1.55 -14.13
N HIS A 167 5.58 -1.75 -13.84
CA HIS A 167 6.65 -1.59 -14.82
C HIS A 167 7.07 -2.92 -15.44
N THR A 168 7.74 -2.84 -16.59
CA THR A 168 8.20 -4.02 -17.34
C THR A 168 9.26 -4.82 -16.58
N ASN A 169 10.13 -4.13 -15.84
CA ASN A 169 11.27 -4.75 -15.14
C ASN A 169 11.08 -4.62 -13.62
N PRO A 170 11.86 -5.38 -12.84
CA PRO A 170 11.91 -5.19 -11.41
C PRO A 170 12.49 -3.82 -11.05
N ASP A 171 12.06 -3.31 -9.91
CA ASP A 171 12.78 -2.30 -9.16
C ASP A 171 14.02 -2.95 -8.53
N THR A 172 15.19 -2.39 -8.79
CA THR A 172 16.44 -2.82 -8.17
C THR A 172 16.77 -1.99 -6.93
N TYR A 173 15.92 -1.02 -6.60
CA TYR A 173 16.05 -0.10 -5.47
C TYR A 173 17.36 0.71 -5.49
N CYS A 174 17.96 0.84 -6.67
CA CYS A 174 19.23 1.55 -6.89
C CYS A 174 20.39 1.05 -6.02
N ASP A 175 20.43 -0.24 -5.74
CA ASP A 175 21.42 -0.86 -4.84
C ASP A 175 22.86 -0.76 -5.38
N GLU A 176 23.04 -0.60 -6.71
CA GLU A 176 24.33 -0.53 -7.35
C GLU A 176 24.49 0.79 -8.13
N GLU A 177 25.69 1.37 -8.12
CA GLU A 177 25.99 2.59 -8.90
C GLU A 177 25.69 2.44 -10.40
N ALA A 178 25.81 1.23 -10.93
CA ALA A 178 25.49 0.93 -12.32
C ALA A 178 24.00 1.05 -12.62
N ASP A 179 23.12 0.81 -11.63
CA ASP A 179 21.67 0.89 -11.76
C ASP A 179 21.20 2.33 -11.88
N LEU A 180 21.83 3.25 -11.17
CA LEU A 180 21.52 4.68 -11.26
C LEU A 180 21.67 5.22 -12.69
N LYS A 181 22.62 4.66 -13.48
CA LYS A 181 22.85 5.06 -14.88
C LYS A 181 21.88 4.41 -15.86
N LYS A 182 21.32 3.26 -15.52
CA LYS A 182 20.39 2.50 -16.37
C LYS A 182 18.93 2.79 -16.11
N GLY A 183 18.64 3.40 -14.96
CA GLY A 183 17.30 3.50 -14.40
C GLY A 183 16.97 2.25 -13.58
N CYS A 184 16.70 2.45 -12.27
CA CYS A 184 16.50 1.37 -11.31
C CYS A 184 15.03 1.14 -10.97
N ALA A 185 14.12 2.02 -11.41
CA ALA A 185 12.70 2.01 -11.07
C ALA A 185 11.81 1.20 -12.03
N GLY A 186 12.34 0.15 -12.64
CA GLY A 186 11.56 -0.79 -13.47
C GLY A 186 11.33 -0.37 -14.93
N GLY A 187 11.67 0.84 -15.35
CA GLY A 187 11.66 1.27 -16.75
C GLY A 187 10.28 1.50 -17.34
N ALA A 188 9.97 0.87 -18.49
CA ALA A 188 8.70 1.09 -19.21
C ALA A 188 7.47 0.68 -18.38
N ARG A 189 6.30 1.21 -18.76
CA ARG A 189 5.02 1.02 -18.03
C ARG A 189 4.16 -0.01 -18.76
N ASP A 190 3.91 -1.14 -18.12
CA ASP A 190 3.09 -2.22 -18.68
C ASP A 190 1.62 -2.07 -18.32
N ALA A 191 1.32 -1.61 -17.11
CA ALA A 191 -0.06 -1.44 -16.67
C ALA A 191 -0.25 -0.23 -15.75
N CYS A 192 -1.48 0.26 -15.71
CA CYS A 192 -1.91 1.40 -14.92
C CYS A 192 -3.28 1.16 -14.29
N GLY A 193 -3.50 1.74 -13.11
CA GLY A 193 -4.80 1.70 -12.43
C GLY A 193 -5.04 2.90 -11.55
N ILE A 194 -6.06 3.71 -11.88
CA ILE A 194 -6.42 4.90 -11.11
C ILE A 194 -6.96 4.49 -9.74
N ILE A 195 -6.43 5.09 -8.68
CA ILE A 195 -6.88 4.85 -7.31
C ILE A 195 -8.15 5.68 -7.05
N ARG A 196 -9.19 5.02 -6.57
CA ARG A 196 -10.47 5.65 -6.27
C ARG A 196 -10.96 5.26 -4.89
N ALA A 197 -11.51 6.21 -4.15
CA ALA A 197 -12.18 5.91 -2.89
C ALA A 197 -13.27 4.85 -3.11
N ALA A 198 -13.32 3.83 -2.26
CA ALA A 198 -14.37 2.84 -2.33
C ALA A 198 -15.72 3.47 -1.95
N ALA A 199 -16.78 3.09 -2.64
CA ALA A 199 -18.13 3.48 -2.26
C ALA A 199 -18.45 2.98 -0.83
N LYS A 200 -19.12 3.84 -0.07
CA LYS A 200 -19.57 3.51 1.30
C LYS A 200 -20.66 2.46 1.27
#